data_11c6aa99a44e4fadb7f2ff749d9e6fd7
#
_entry.id   11c6aa99a44e4fadb7f2ff749d9e6fd7
#
_cell.length_a   1.000
_cell.length_b   1.000
_cell.length_c   1.000
_cell.angle_alpha   90.00
_cell.angle_beta   90.00
_cell.angle_gamma   90.00
#
_symmetry.space_group_name_H-M   'P 1'
#
loop_
_entity.id
_entity.type
_entity.pdbx_description
1 polymer ?
#
loop_
_entity_poly.entity_id
_entity_poly.type
_entity_poly.pdbx_seq_one_letter_code
_entity_poly.pdbx_strand_id
1 'polypeptide(L)'
;MKQQRQLRRREADETAELPADLPPLLRRLYASRGVRSARELERSVKGMLPWQQLSGIDNAVEILYNAFREGTRIIVVGDFDADGATSTALSVLGMRALGCDNISYLVPNRFEDGYGLSPEVVDQAKARGAQLIVTVDNGISSHAGVAHAKTLGIPVIVTDHHLPGDTLPDAEAIINPNLRDCEFPSKSLAGVGVAFYLMLALRTFLRDKGWFDERNIAPPNLAELLDLVALGTVADVVPLDANNRILTWQGLSRIRAGKCRPGIKALLEISNRDPQQLAASDLGFALGPRLNAAGRLDDMSVGVALLLCDNLGEARVLASELDALNQTRKEIEQGMQAEALILCESLSAVVKRFRAVWRCIILNGIRAWSEFWRRALKSVFTAR
;
A
#
# COMPACT_ATOMS: atom_id res chain seq x y z
N MET A 1 13.95 -40.10 6.22
CA MET A 1 12.71 -40.34 6.98
C MET A 1 11.61 -39.50 6.36
N LYS A 2 10.52 -40.05 5.84
CA LYS A 2 9.36 -39.27 5.34
C LYS A 2 8.68 -38.63 6.55
N GLN A 3 8.77 -37.31 6.69
CA GLN A 3 7.98 -36.59 7.67
C GLN A 3 6.48 -36.77 7.34
N GLN A 4 5.76 -37.35 8.26
CA GLN A 4 4.31 -37.51 8.15
C GLN A 4 3.65 -36.13 8.21
N ARG A 5 3.01 -35.70 7.13
CA ARG A 5 2.25 -34.43 7.10
C ARG A 5 1.07 -34.55 8.09
N GLN A 6 1.03 -33.69 9.09
CA GLN A 6 -0.08 -33.60 10.02
C GLN A 6 -1.06 -32.52 9.54
N LEU A 7 -2.33 -32.90 9.39
CA LEU A 7 -3.41 -31.95 9.18
C LEU A 7 -3.79 -31.33 10.53
N ARG A 8 -3.52 -30.04 10.71
CA ARG A 8 -4.02 -29.27 11.85
C ARG A 8 -5.24 -28.48 11.41
N ARG A 9 -6.37 -28.74 12.05
CA ARG A 9 -7.57 -27.92 11.89
C ARG A 9 -7.39 -26.62 12.68
N ARG A 10 -7.71 -25.48 12.05
CA ARG A 10 -7.81 -24.22 12.78
C ARG A 10 -9.05 -24.26 13.66
N GLU A 11 -8.90 -23.87 14.91
CA GLU A 11 -10.03 -23.74 15.83
C GLU A 11 -10.98 -22.63 15.34
N ALA A 12 -12.26 -22.84 15.49
CA ALA A 12 -13.29 -21.84 15.21
C ALA A 12 -13.72 -21.21 16.53
N ASP A 13 -13.91 -19.88 16.53
CA ASP A 13 -14.49 -19.20 17.69
C ASP A 13 -15.98 -19.60 17.80
N GLU A 14 -16.30 -20.41 18.79
CA GLU A 14 -17.67 -20.90 19.04
C GLU A 14 -18.59 -19.78 19.56
N THR A 15 -18.04 -18.67 20.03
CA THR A 15 -18.79 -17.51 20.52
C THR A 15 -19.16 -16.53 19.41
N ALA A 16 -18.74 -16.80 18.17
CA ALA A 16 -19.02 -15.92 17.04
C ALA A 16 -20.52 -15.86 16.70
N GLU A 17 -21.08 -14.66 16.79
CA GLU A 17 -22.50 -14.36 16.48
C GLU A 17 -22.69 -14.12 14.97
N LEU A 18 -22.56 -15.18 14.17
CA LEU A 18 -22.73 -15.15 12.74
C LEU A 18 -24.17 -15.45 12.32
N PRO A 19 -24.66 -14.92 11.17
CA PRO A 19 -26.02 -15.13 10.70
C PRO A 19 -26.40 -16.61 10.65
N ALA A 20 -27.61 -16.90 11.11
CA ALA A 20 -28.09 -18.28 11.23
C ALA A 20 -28.34 -18.95 9.87
N ASP A 21 -28.61 -18.16 8.85
CA ASP A 21 -28.84 -18.57 7.46
C ASP A 21 -27.55 -18.88 6.69
N LEU A 22 -26.38 -18.56 7.26
CA LEU A 22 -25.10 -18.95 6.66
C LEU A 22 -24.93 -20.48 6.66
N PRO A 23 -24.51 -21.09 5.54
CA PRO A 23 -24.15 -22.49 5.50
C PRO A 23 -23.13 -22.84 6.61
N PRO A 24 -23.29 -24.00 7.29
CA PRO A 24 -22.44 -24.37 8.43
C PRO A 24 -20.93 -24.31 8.13
N LEU A 25 -20.54 -24.71 6.91
CA LEU A 25 -19.14 -24.63 6.46
C LEU A 25 -18.64 -23.19 6.41
N LEU A 26 -19.40 -22.25 5.85
CA LEU A 26 -19.02 -20.85 5.77
C LEU A 26 -18.96 -20.21 7.15
N ARG A 27 -19.92 -20.49 8.02
CA ARG A 27 -19.92 -20.03 9.42
C ARG A 27 -18.63 -20.46 10.12
N ARG A 28 -18.25 -21.73 10.01
CA ARG A 28 -17.02 -22.25 10.58
C ARG A 28 -15.78 -21.59 9.95
N LEU A 29 -15.73 -21.38 8.63
CA LEU A 29 -14.62 -20.73 7.95
C LEU A 29 -14.45 -19.28 8.42
N TYR A 30 -15.53 -18.54 8.56
CA TYR A 30 -15.49 -17.16 9.07
C TYR A 30 -15.04 -17.12 10.53
N ALA A 31 -15.64 -17.92 11.40
CA ALA A 31 -15.26 -18.00 12.80
C ALA A 31 -13.78 -18.39 12.99
N SER A 32 -13.27 -19.36 12.21
CA SER A 32 -11.86 -19.75 12.24
C SER A 32 -10.89 -18.69 11.69
N ARG A 33 -11.40 -17.64 11.08
CA ARG A 33 -10.66 -16.46 10.60
C ARG A 33 -10.87 -15.23 11.46
N GLY A 34 -11.48 -15.40 12.65
CA GLY A 34 -11.67 -14.31 13.61
C GLY A 34 -12.84 -13.39 13.31
N VAL A 35 -13.74 -13.76 12.40
CA VAL A 35 -15.01 -13.03 12.20
C VAL A 35 -15.96 -13.41 13.32
N ARG A 36 -16.38 -12.42 14.10
CA ARG A 36 -17.17 -12.62 15.33
C ARG A 36 -18.63 -12.19 15.21
N SER A 37 -18.96 -11.33 14.27
CA SER A 37 -20.30 -10.77 14.14
C SER A 37 -20.76 -10.66 12.69
N ALA A 38 -22.09 -10.59 12.50
CA ALA A 38 -22.71 -10.34 11.20
C ALA A 38 -22.24 -9.00 10.59
N ARG A 39 -21.96 -7.99 11.42
CA ARG A 39 -21.47 -6.67 10.99
C ARG A 39 -20.13 -6.77 10.24
N GLU A 40 -19.29 -7.70 10.61
CA GLU A 40 -18.01 -7.91 9.94
C GLU A 40 -18.11 -8.56 8.55
N LEU A 41 -19.29 -9.05 8.19
CA LEU A 41 -19.62 -9.55 6.85
C LEU A 41 -20.23 -8.47 5.96
N GLU A 42 -20.43 -7.25 6.49
CA GLU A 42 -20.91 -6.10 5.72
C GLU A 42 -19.91 -5.77 4.59
N ARG A 43 -20.47 -5.45 3.42
CA ARG A 43 -19.69 -5.11 2.21
C ARG A 43 -20.02 -3.75 1.65
N SER A 44 -21.03 -3.09 2.21
CA SER A 44 -21.45 -1.74 1.82
C SER A 44 -20.47 -0.70 2.36
N VAL A 45 -20.24 0.35 1.60
CA VAL A 45 -19.47 1.53 2.05
C VAL A 45 -20.04 2.18 3.31
N LYS A 46 -21.33 1.94 3.62
CA LYS A 46 -21.95 2.41 4.87
C LYS A 46 -21.35 1.77 6.13
N GLY A 47 -20.72 0.60 5.98
CA GLY A 47 -20.04 -0.09 7.07
C GLY A 47 -18.60 0.37 7.30
N MET A 48 -18.08 1.29 6.46
CA MET A 48 -16.74 1.86 6.65
C MET A 48 -16.66 2.63 7.96
N LEU A 49 -15.46 2.62 8.55
CA LEU A 49 -15.19 3.39 9.76
C LEU A 49 -15.23 4.90 9.46
N PRO A 50 -15.63 5.74 10.42
CA PRO A 50 -15.64 7.17 10.25
C PRO A 50 -14.21 7.73 10.26
N TRP A 51 -13.88 8.55 9.26
CA TRP A 51 -12.54 9.16 9.13
C TRP A 51 -12.18 10.08 10.31
N GLN A 52 -13.17 10.62 11.00
CA GLN A 52 -12.99 11.51 12.17
C GLN A 52 -12.21 10.84 13.32
N GLN A 53 -12.11 9.52 13.32
CA GLN A 53 -11.34 8.78 14.32
C GLN A 53 -9.84 8.69 13.99
N LEU A 54 -9.42 9.12 12.79
CA LEU A 54 -7.99 9.21 12.44
C LEU A 54 -7.39 10.49 13.02
N SER A 55 -6.48 10.34 13.98
CA SER A 55 -5.77 11.47 14.56
C SER A 55 -5.00 12.26 13.50
N GLY A 56 -4.95 13.60 13.66
CA GLY A 56 -4.23 14.50 12.76
C GLY A 56 -4.94 14.83 11.45
N ILE A 57 -6.06 14.18 11.13
CA ILE A 57 -6.74 14.36 9.85
C ILE A 57 -7.38 15.75 9.71
N ASP A 58 -7.91 16.32 10.81
CA ASP A 58 -8.53 17.64 10.80
C ASP A 58 -7.49 18.73 10.47
N ASN A 59 -6.31 18.66 11.10
CA ASN A 59 -5.21 19.58 10.82
C ASN A 59 -4.73 19.45 9.36
N ALA A 60 -4.58 18.22 8.88
CA ALA A 60 -4.15 17.96 7.50
C ALA A 60 -5.12 18.52 6.47
N VAL A 61 -6.43 18.37 6.66
CA VAL A 61 -7.42 18.92 5.71
C VAL A 61 -7.46 20.43 5.71
N GLU A 62 -7.21 21.07 6.86
CA GLU A 62 -7.12 22.54 6.96
C GLU A 62 -5.88 23.08 6.22
N ILE A 63 -4.72 22.44 6.39
CA ILE A 63 -3.50 22.77 5.63
C ILE A 63 -3.72 22.60 4.14
N LEU A 64 -4.31 21.50 3.71
CA LEU A 64 -4.59 21.23 2.30
C LEU A 64 -5.61 22.23 1.72
N TYR A 65 -6.64 22.59 2.48
CA TYR A 65 -7.60 23.61 2.04
C TYR A 65 -6.94 24.96 1.79
N ASN A 66 -6.07 25.40 2.70
CA ASN A 66 -5.33 26.64 2.56
C ASN A 66 -4.39 26.55 1.35
N ALA A 67 -3.69 25.44 1.17
CA ALA A 67 -2.85 25.18 0.02
C ALA A 67 -3.62 25.23 -1.32
N PHE A 68 -4.84 24.67 -1.36
CA PHE A 68 -5.71 24.74 -2.54
C PHE A 68 -6.14 26.18 -2.86
N ARG A 69 -6.48 26.95 -1.83
CA ARG A 69 -6.90 28.36 -2.00
C ARG A 69 -5.77 29.24 -2.52
N GLU A 70 -4.55 29.00 -2.06
CA GLU A 70 -3.36 29.77 -2.41
C GLU A 70 -2.69 29.32 -3.71
N GLY A 71 -3.15 28.19 -4.30
CA GLY A 71 -2.52 27.60 -5.47
C GLY A 71 -1.14 27.03 -5.17
N THR A 72 -0.88 26.64 -3.92
CA THR A 72 0.38 26.08 -3.42
C THR A 72 0.78 24.86 -4.23
N ARG A 73 2.08 24.78 -4.61
CA ARG A 73 2.60 23.60 -5.30
C ARG A 73 2.81 22.45 -4.33
N ILE A 74 1.96 21.43 -4.48
CA ILE A 74 1.98 20.22 -3.66
C ILE A 74 2.79 19.14 -4.36
N ILE A 75 3.75 18.53 -3.64
CA ILE A 75 4.43 17.32 -4.11
C ILE A 75 4.07 16.16 -3.19
N VAL A 76 3.48 15.13 -3.79
CA VAL A 76 3.22 13.85 -3.12
C VAL A 76 4.49 13.01 -3.21
N VAL A 77 5.04 12.62 -2.06
CA VAL A 77 6.21 11.74 -1.98
C VAL A 77 5.75 10.35 -1.59
N GLY A 78 5.82 9.41 -2.53
CA GLY A 78 5.40 8.03 -2.35
C GLY A 78 6.49 7.09 -1.86
N ASP A 79 6.12 5.83 -1.59
CA ASP A 79 7.06 4.74 -1.41
C ASP A 79 7.26 3.97 -2.75
N PHE A 80 8.31 3.17 -2.81
CA PHE A 80 8.76 2.44 -4.01
C PHE A 80 8.14 1.03 -4.14
N ASP A 81 6.99 0.77 -3.54
CA ASP A 81 6.25 -0.49 -3.69
C ASP A 81 4.83 -0.27 -4.23
N ALA A 82 4.04 -1.34 -4.34
CA ALA A 82 2.70 -1.25 -4.91
C ALA A 82 1.73 -0.45 -4.04
N ASP A 83 1.88 -0.44 -2.70
CA ASP A 83 1.05 0.39 -1.83
C ASP A 83 1.44 1.86 -1.97
N GLY A 84 2.73 2.19 -1.95
CA GLY A 84 3.22 3.53 -2.22
C GLY A 84 2.81 4.06 -3.61
N ALA A 85 2.91 3.24 -4.66
CA ALA A 85 2.49 3.62 -6.01
C ALA A 85 0.97 3.88 -6.09
N THR A 86 0.14 3.01 -5.48
CA THR A 86 -1.32 3.19 -5.46
C THR A 86 -1.72 4.37 -4.60
N SER A 87 -1.05 4.61 -3.46
CA SER A 87 -1.23 5.76 -2.58
C SER A 87 -0.91 7.07 -3.29
N THR A 88 0.21 7.11 -4.03
CA THR A 88 0.64 8.25 -4.83
C THR A 88 -0.38 8.56 -5.93
N ALA A 89 -0.75 7.56 -6.73
CA ALA A 89 -1.71 7.74 -7.81
C ALA A 89 -3.09 8.18 -7.26
N LEU A 90 -3.55 7.58 -6.17
CA LEU A 90 -4.80 7.94 -5.50
C LEU A 90 -4.79 9.39 -5.05
N SER A 91 -3.71 9.82 -4.38
CA SER A 91 -3.60 11.19 -3.85
C SER A 91 -3.57 12.22 -4.95
N VAL A 92 -2.79 11.99 -6.01
CA VAL A 92 -2.73 12.89 -7.18
C VAL A 92 -4.09 12.98 -7.88
N LEU A 93 -4.73 11.85 -8.16
CA LEU A 93 -6.04 11.82 -8.81
C LEU A 93 -7.15 12.41 -7.93
N GLY A 94 -7.14 12.08 -6.65
CA GLY A 94 -8.10 12.57 -5.67
C GLY A 94 -8.01 14.08 -5.51
N MET A 95 -6.82 14.63 -5.31
CA MET A 95 -6.63 16.07 -5.16
C MET A 95 -6.96 16.83 -6.47
N ARG A 96 -6.58 16.30 -7.65
CA ARG A 96 -6.98 16.88 -8.94
C ARG A 96 -8.51 16.91 -9.10
N ALA A 97 -9.17 15.80 -8.79
CA ALA A 97 -10.64 15.74 -8.85
C ALA A 97 -11.31 16.72 -7.87
N LEU A 98 -10.65 17.03 -6.73
CA LEU A 98 -11.11 18.00 -5.75
C LEU A 98 -10.80 19.47 -6.16
N GLY A 99 -10.12 19.69 -7.29
CA GLY A 99 -9.83 21.01 -7.84
C GLY A 99 -8.46 21.56 -7.47
N CYS A 100 -7.48 20.69 -7.17
CA CYS A 100 -6.08 21.06 -7.04
C CYS A 100 -5.36 20.92 -8.38
N ASP A 101 -5.02 22.02 -9.02
CA ASP A 101 -4.32 22.01 -10.33
C ASP A 101 -2.80 21.92 -10.18
N ASN A 102 -2.24 22.36 -9.05
CA ASN A 102 -0.80 22.47 -8.85
C ASN A 102 -0.26 21.32 -8.01
N ILE A 103 -0.43 20.10 -8.49
CA ILE A 103 0.01 18.87 -7.82
C ILE A 103 0.87 18.01 -8.74
N SER A 104 1.97 17.52 -8.20
CA SER A 104 2.84 16.51 -8.82
C SER A 104 3.28 15.47 -7.81
N TYR A 105 4.09 14.51 -8.24
CA TYR A 105 4.61 13.47 -7.35
C TYR A 105 6.11 13.26 -7.52
N LEU A 106 6.71 12.65 -6.53
CA LEU A 106 8.08 12.17 -6.49
C LEU A 106 8.07 10.78 -5.84
N VAL A 107 8.75 9.82 -6.45
CA VAL A 107 9.01 8.53 -5.83
C VAL A 107 10.52 8.41 -5.63
N PRO A 108 10.99 8.17 -4.40
CA PRO A 108 12.41 7.97 -4.14
C PRO A 108 12.95 6.74 -4.86
N ASN A 109 14.17 6.82 -5.39
CA ASN A 109 14.88 5.66 -5.89
C ASN A 109 15.50 4.91 -4.71
N ARG A 110 15.11 3.64 -4.52
CA ARG A 110 15.60 2.79 -3.41
C ARG A 110 17.12 2.72 -3.33
N PHE A 111 17.81 2.76 -4.47
CA PHE A 111 19.25 2.55 -4.55
C PHE A 111 20.04 3.86 -4.32
N GLU A 112 19.46 5.01 -4.65
CA GLU A 112 20.11 6.30 -4.60
C GLU A 112 19.67 7.12 -3.39
N ASP A 113 18.37 7.14 -3.07
CA ASP A 113 17.76 8.03 -2.07
C ASP A 113 17.46 7.34 -0.73
N GLY A 114 17.49 6.02 -0.71
CA GLY A 114 17.11 5.23 0.48
C GLY A 114 15.60 5.09 0.64
N TYR A 115 15.13 5.02 1.89
CA TYR A 115 13.72 4.80 2.24
C TYR A 115 13.06 6.08 2.74
N GLY A 116 11.87 6.39 2.21
CA GLY A 116 10.99 7.43 2.70
C GLY A 116 11.47 8.85 2.37
N LEU A 117 11.04 9.83 3.17
CA LEU A 117 11.42 11.23 3.00
C LEU A 117 12.81 11.47 3.63
N SER A 118 13.88 11.33 2.83
CA SER A 118 15.24 11.71 3.22
C SER A 118 15.50 13.19 2.93
N PRO A 119 16.59 13.81 3.46
CA PRO A 119 17.00 15.15 3.09
C PRO A 119 17.22 15.34 1.59
N GLU A 120 17.77 14.32 0.90
CA GLU A 120 18.01 14.31 -0.54
C GLU A 120 16.70 14.35 -1.33
N VAL A 121 15.69 13.60 -0.88
CA VAL A 121 14.34 13.62 -1.46
C VAL A 121 13.66 14.97 -1.27
N VAL A 122 13.87 15.61 -0.12
CA VAL A 122 13.38 16.97 0.14
C VAL A 122 14.04 17.98 -0.80
N ASP A 123 15.35 17.87 -1.04
CA ASP A 123 16.06 18.74 -2.00
C ASP A 123 15.55 18.54 -3.42
N GLN A 124 15.27 17.30 -3.84
CA GLN A 124 14.64 16.99 -5.12
C GLN A 124 13.23 17.60 -5.22
N ALA A 125 12.44 17.51 -4.15
CA ALA A 125 11.11 18.11 -4.09
C ALA A 125 11.20 19.64 -4.20
N LYS A 126 12.13 20.27 -3.48
CA LYS A 126 12.40 21.71 -3.57
C LYS A 126 12.82 22.13 -4.97
N ALA A 127 13.71 21.37 -5.62
CA ALA A 127 14.14 21.65 -7.00
C ALA A 127 12.97 21.58 -7.99
N ARG A 128 11.93 20.78 -7.71
CA ARG A 128 10.68 20.73 -8.46
C ARG A 128 9.68 21.82 -8.03
N GLY A 129 10.06 22.69 -7.12
CA GLY A 129 9.26 23.82 -6.64
C GLY A 129 8.25 23.47 -5.55
N ALA A 130 8.47 22.43 -4.76
CA ALA A 130 7.59 22.08 -3.65
C ALA A 130 7.41 23.24 -2.67
N GLN A 131 6.17 23.54 -2.33
CA GLN A 131 5.77 24.48 -1.29
C GLN A 131 5.02 23.76 -0.15
N LEU A 132 4.54 22.55 -0.40
CA LEU A 132 4.00 21.61 0.56
C LEU A 132 4.38 20.19 0.12
N ILE A 133 4.87 19.38 1.03
CA ILE A 133 5.11 17.95 0.82
C ILE A 133 4.01 17.15 1.52
N VAL A 134 3.46 16.15 0.83
CA VAL A 134 2.56 15.15 1.42
C VAL A 134 3.19 13.79 1.21
N THR A 135 3.64 13.13 2.28
CA THR A 135 4.12 11.76 2.16
C THR A 135 2.97 10.78 2.16
N VAL A 136 3.08 9.71 1.40
CA VAL A 136 2.08 8.63 1.36
C VAL A 136 2.78 7.28 1.48
N ASP A 137 2.31 6.45 2.39
CA ASP A 137 2.87 5.14 2.71
C ASP A 137 4.32 5.20 3.25
N ASN A 138 4.73 6.35 3.70
CA ASN A 138 6.03 6.58 4.35
C ASN A 138 5.98 7.86 5.20
N GLY A 139 7.05 8.12 5.93
CA GLY A 139 7.24 9.39 6.61
C GLY A 139 7.25 9.31 8.13
N ILE A 140 6.62 8.29 8.75
CA ILE A 140 6.53 8.18 10.22
C ILE A 140 7.90 8.08 10.91
N SER A 141 8.92 7.63 10.20
CA SER A 141 10.31 7.55 10.67
C SER A 141 11.24 8.56 10.02
N SER A 142 10.72 9.49 9.22
CA SER A 142 11.51 10.43 8.39
C SER A 142 11.92 11.69 9.16
N HIS A 143 12.49 11.55 10.37
CA HIS A 143 12.89 12.67 11.23
C HIS A 143 13.84 13.64 10.54
N ALA A 144 14.89 13.12 9.87
CA ALA A 144 15.89 13.95 9.20
C ALA A 144 15.30 14.72 8.00
N GLY A 145 14.48 14.06 7.19
CA GLY A 145 13.85 14.70 6.04
C GLY A 145 12.84 15.78 6.44
N VAL A 146 11.98 15.49 7.45
CA VAL A 146 11.03 16.48 7.97
C VAL A 146 11.77 17.69 8.58
N ALA A 147 12.82 17.45 9.36
CA ALA A 147 13.64 18.53 9.92
C ALA A 147 14.31 19.35 8.81
N HIS A 148 14.81 18.71 7.76
CA HIS A 148 15.41 19.39 6.61
C HIS A 148 14.36 20.22 5.83
N ALA A 149 13.18 19.67 5.56
CA ALA A 149 12.06 20.41 4.94
C ALA A 149 11.70 21.67 5.72
N LYS A 150 11.66 21.57 7.06
CA LYS A 150 11.42 22.70 7.95
C LYS A 150 12.48 23.80 7.83
N THR A 151 13.77 23.44 7.69
CA THR A 151 14.84 24.45 7.45
C THR A 151 14.67 25.17 6.11
N LEU A 152 14.02 24.53 5.15
CA LEU A 152 13.74 25.09 3.83
C LEU A 152 12.39 25.82 3.76
N GLY A 153 11.65 25.88 4.87
CA GLY A 153 10.32 26.49 4.94
C GLY A 153 9.24 25.72 4.18
N ILE A 154 9.43 24.42 3.99
CA ILE A 154 8.46 23.54 3.30
C ILE A 154 7.73 22.71 4.36
N PRO A 155 6.41 22.97 4.61
CA PRO A 155 5.60 22.16 5.49
C PRO A 155 5.43 20.73 4.97
N VAL A 156 5.27 19.77 5.91
CA VAL A 156 5.13 18.35 5.61
C VAL A 156 3.88 17.79 6.26
N ILE A 157 3.02 17.13 5.48
CA ILE A 157 1.94 16.27 5.97
C ILE A 157 2.39 14.82 5.79
N VAL A 158 2.41 14.06 6.87
CA VAL A 158 2.73 12.63 6.82
C VAL A 158 1.44 11.82 6.79
N THR A 159 1.28 10.94 5.78
CA THR A 159 0.28 9.87 5.77
C THR A 159 0.98 8.53 5.69
N ASP A 160 0.81 7.72 6.71
CA ASP A 160 1.55 6.48 6.86
C ASP A 160 0.72 5.45 7.64
N HIS A 161 1.12 4.19 7.61
CA HIS A 161 0.50 3.12 8.37
C HIS A 161 1.54 2.24 9.10
N HIS A 162 2.82 2.49 8.88
CA HIS A 162 3.90 1.79 9.55
C HIS A 162 3.90 2.08 11.06
N LEU A 163 4.47 1.17 11.84
CA LEU A 163 4.56 1.34 13.29
C LEU A 163 5.48 2.52 13.62
N PRO A 164 5.02 3.47 14.44
CA PRO A 164 5.84 4.59 14.88
C PRO A 164 6.99 4.13 15.78
N GLY A 165 8.11 4.85 15.74
CA GLY A 165 9.18 4.71 16.71
C GLY A 165 8.84 5.33 18.07
N ASP A 166 9.87 5.49 18.92
CA ASP A 166 9.70 6.12 20.25
C ASP A 166 9.38 7.61 20.15
N THR A 167 9.82 8.26 19.08
CA THR A 167 9.56 9.67 18.76
C THR A 167 8.92 9.81 17.39
N LEU A 168 8.19 10.89 17.18
CA LEU A 168 7.57 11.23 15.89
C LEU A 168 8.35 12.36 15.22
N PRO A 169 8.38 12.42 13.86
CA PRO A 169 8.92 13.56 13.16
C PRO A 169 8.09 14.81 13.44
N ASP A 170 8.71 16.00 13.46
CA ASP A 170 8.07 17.29 13.72
C ASP A 170 7.38 17.84 12.46
N ALA A 171 6.44 17.05 11.92
CA ALA A 171 5.63 17.39 10.75
C ALA A 171 4.38 18.20 11.18
N GLU A 172 3.85 19.02 10.29
CA GLU A 172 2.68 19.86 10.54
C GLU A 172 1.41 19.04 10.79
N ALA A 173 1.30 17.87 10.18
CA ALA A 173 0.27 16.89 10.49
C ALA A 173 0.80 15.48 10.25
N ILE A 174 0.36 14.53 11.10
CA ILE A 174 0.66 13.10 10.96
C ILE A 174 -0.65 12.34 11.04
N ILE A 175 -0.97 11.62 9.97
CA ILE A 175 -2.13 10.72 9.89
C ILE A 175 -1.60 9.30 9.83
N ASN A 176 -1.75 8.56 10.93
CA ASN A 176 -1.36 7.17 10.99
C ASN A 176 -2.25 6.43 12.01
N PRO A 177 -2.94 5.36 11.61
CA PRO A 177 -3.82 4.61 12.51
C PRO A 177 -3.07 3.97 13.68
N ASN A 178 -1.75 3.79 13.57
CA ASN A 178 -0.90 3.14 14.57
C ASN A 178 -0.29 4.11 15.59
N LEU A 179 -0.63 5.42 15.53
CA LEU A 179 -0.27 6.34 16.62
C LEU A 179 -0.89 5.89 17.93
N ARG A 180 -0.18 6.15 19.05
CA ARG A 180 -0.61 5.71 20.41
C ARG A 180 -1.99 6.23 20.78
N ASP A 181 -2.27 7.49 20.42
CA ASP A 181 -3.51 8.20 20.77
C ASP A 181 -4.53 8.21 19.63
N CYS A 182 -4.32 7.40 18.59
CA CYS A 182 -5.28 7.29 17.49
C CYS A 182 -6.39 6.30 17.86
N GLU A 183 -7.63 6.78 17.85
CA GLU A 183 -8.81 5.96 18.17
C GLU A 183 -9.35 5.15 16.98
N PHE A 184 -8.76 5.29 15.78
CA PHE A 184 -9.20 4.57 14.61
C PHE A 184 -9.06 3.05 14.80
N PRO A 185 -10.17 2.27 14.73
CA PRO A 185 -10.15 0.87 15.14
C PRO A 185 -9.36 -0.06 14.22
N SER A 186 -9.29 0.26 12.90
CA SER A 186 -8.54 -0.54 11.94
C SER A 186 -7.05 -0.17 11.97
N LYS A 187 -6.28 -0.88 12.78
CA LYS A 187 -4.82 -0.73 12.87
C LYS A 187 -4.07 -1.38 11.71
N SER A 188 -4.79 -2.10 10.86
CA SER A 188 -4.26 -2.80 9.68
C SER A 188 -4.55 -2.05 8.38
N LEU A 189 -4.95 -0.78 8.43
CA LEU A 189 -5.18 0.01 7.23
C LEU A 189 -3.86 0.15 6.46
N ALA A 190 -3.88 -0.12 5.14
CA ALA A 190 -2.72 0.09 4.27
C ALA A 190 -2.50 1.59 3.98
N GLY A 191 -1.32 1.98 3.49
CA GLY A 191 -1.01 3.37 3.15
C GLY A 191 -2.01 3.98 2.19
N VAL A 192 -2.42 3.25 1.15
CA VAL A 192 -3.47 3.69 0.21
C VAL A 192 -4.83 3.89 0.89
N GLY A 193 -5.12 3.11 1.93
CA GLY A 193 -6.31 3.27 2.75
C GLY A 193 -6.26 4.57 3.54
N VAL A 194 -5.13 4.92 4.15
CA VAL A 194 -4.93 6.19 4.86
C VAL A 194 -5.10 7.36 3.90
N ALA A 195 -4.46 7.32 2.73
CA ALA A 195 -4.60 8.33 1.69
C ALA A 195 -6.06 8.47 1.24
N PHE A 196 -6.80 7.37 1.08
CA PHE A 196 -8.21 7.39 0.73
C PHE A 196 -9.08 8.08 1.80
N TYR A 197 -8.84 7.79 3.07
CA TYR A 197 -9.54 8.43 4.18
C TYR A 197 -9.25 9.94 4.24
N LEU A 198 -8.00 10.36 3.97
CA LEU A 198 -7.67 11.77 3.84
C LEU A 198 -8.48 12.45 2.71
N MET A 199 -8.61 11.79 1.55
CA MET A 199 -9.43 12.33 0.45
C MET A 199 -10.92 12.44 0.82
N LEU A 200 -11.47 11.48 1.58
CA LEU A 200 -12.85 11.54 2.07
C LEU A 200 -13.07 12.73 3.03
N ALA A 201 -12.13 12.92 3.96
CA ALA A 201 -12.15 14.03 4.90
C ALA A 201 -12.04 15.38 4.17
N LEU A 202 -11.06 15.49 3.26
CA LEU A 202 -10.81 16.71 2.49
C LEU A 202 -12.03 17.07 1.63
N ARG A 203 -12.65 16.10 0.94
CA ARG A 203 -13.89 16.35 0.17
C ARG A 203 -15.00 16.90 1.05
N THR A 204 -15.16 16.33 2.26
CA THR A 204 -16.19 16.78 3.21
C THR A 204 -15.88 18.20 3.67
N PHE A 205 -14.65 18.48 4.06
CA PHE A 205 -14.22 19.82 4.50
C PHE A 205 -14.41 20.88 3.40
N LEU A 206 -13.98 20.58 2.18
CA LEU A 206 -14.13 21.46 1.02
C LEU A 206 -15.61 21.76 0.73
N ARG A 207 -16.48 20.75 0.80
CA ARG A 207 -17.93 20.94 0.63
C ARG A 207 -18.51 21.86 1.70
N ASP A 208 -18.13 21.63 2.96
CA ASP A 208 -18.65 22.41 4.10
C ASP A 208 -18.12 23.86 4.11
N LYS A 209 -17.00 24.12 3.41
CA LYS A 209 -16.46 25.47 3.13
C LYS A 209 -17.06 26.13 1.86
N GLY A 210 -17.97 25.49 1.14
CA GLY A 210 -18.56 26.03 -0.10
C GLY A 210 -17.62 25.99 -1.33
N TRP A 211 -16.48 25.31 -1.23
CA TRP A 211 -15.45 25.26 -2.27
C TRP A 211 -15.96 24.87 -3.67
N PHE A 212 -16.83 23.89 -3.73
CA PHE A 212 -17.36 23.37 -4.99
C PHE A 212 -18.33 24.34 -5.65
N ASP A 213 -19.14 25.02 -4.85
CA ASP A 213 -20.11 26.03 -5.31
C ASP A 213 -19.36 27.27 -5.83
N GLU A 214 -18.37 27.76 -5.08
CA GLU A 214 -17.56 28.92 -5.47
C GLU A 214 -16.81 28.72 -6.80
N ARG A 215 -16.40 27.49 -7.11
CA ARG A 215 -15.66 27.12 -8.31
C ARG A 215 -16.53 26.55 -9.43
N ASN A 216 -17.82 26.38 -9.17
CA ASN A 216 -18.76 25.74 -10.10
C ASN A 216 -18.29 24.37 -10.60
N ILE A 217 -17.75 23.55 -9.68
CA ILE A 217 -17.34 22.16 -9.94
C ILE A 217 -18.21 21.21 -9.11
N ALA A 218 -18.55 20.04 -9.69
CA ALA A 218 -19.29 19.02 -8.96
C ALA A 218 -18.39 18.30 -7.96
N PRO A 219 -18.85 18.02 -6.71
CA PRO A 219 -18.09 17.18 -5.78
C PRO A 219 -17.80 15.80 -6.40
N PRO A 220 -16.52 15.35 -6.44
CA PRO A 220 -16.17 14.11 -7.12
C PRO A 220 -16.69 12.88 -6.36
N ASN A 221 -16.96 11.81 -7.11
CA ASN A 221 -17.26 10.50 -6.55
C ASN A 221 -15.96 9.75 -6.24
N LEU A 222 -15.45 9.89 -5.02
CA LEU A 222 -14.20 9.25 -4.62
C LEU A 222 -14.26 7.70 -4.60
N ALA A 223 -15.45 7.09 -4.69
CA ALA A 223 -15.55 5.64 -4.86
C ALA A 223 -14.87 5.16 -6.17
N GLU A 224 -14.62 6.05 -7.11
CA GLU A 224 -13.87 5.76 -8.33
C GLU A 224 -12.40 5.42 -8.09
N LEU A 225 -11.86 5.76 -6.92
CA LEU A 225 -10.49 5.45 -6.51
C LEU A 225 -10.38 4.10 -5.78
N LEU A 226 -11.48 3.41 -5.50
CA LEU A 226 -11.48 2.16 -4.73
C LEU A 226 -10.80 0.99 -5.45
N ASP A 227 -10.63 1.06 -6.75
CA ASP A 227 -9.82 0.10 -7.51
C ASP A 227 -8.34 0.15 -7.12
N LEU A 228 -7.78 1.37 -6.89
CA LEU A 228 -6.44 1.56 -6.33
C LEU A 228 -6.36 1.08 -4.88
N VAL A 229 -7.37 1.46 -4.06
CA VAL A 229 -7.41 1.05 -2.64
C VAL A 229 -7.39 -0.47 -2.51
N ALA A 230 -8.16 -1.18 -3.34
CA ALA A 230 -8.16 -2.64 -3.31
C ALA A 230 -6.80 -3.21 -3.73
N LEU A 231 -6.16 -2.65 -4.76
CA LEU A 231 -4.87 -3.11 -5.25
C LEU A 231 -3.77 -2.91 -4.22
N GLY A 232 -3.59 -1.70 -3.66
CA GLY A 232 -2.56 -1.43 -2.66
C GLY A 232 -2.79 -2.23 -1.39
N THR A 233 -4.00 -2.21 -0.82
CA THR A 233 -4.34 -2.96 0.40
C THR A 233 -3.99 -4.46 0.30
N VAL A 234 -4.29 -5.09 -0.85
CA VAL A 234 -3.98 -6.51 -1.04
C VAL A 234 -2.51 -6.75 -1.34
N ALA A 235 -1.86 -5.84 -2.09
CA ALA A 235 -0.45 -5.96 -2.44
C ALA A 235 0.48 -5.78 -1.24
N ASP A 236 0.13 -4.93 -0.29
CA ASP A 236 0.84 -4.71 0.97
C ASP A 236 0.71 -5.88 1.97
N VAL A 237 -0.27 -6.77 1.73
CA VAL A 237 -0.47 -7.99 2.56
C VAL A 237 -0.92 -7.66 4.00
N VAL A 238 -1.50 -6.53 4.24
CA VAL A 238 -2.11 -6.21 5.55
C VAL A 238 -3.26 -7.16 5.89
N PRO A 239 -3.54 -7.40 7.17
CA PRO A 239 -4.71 -8.15 7.59
C PRO A 239 -5.99 -7.54 7.02
N LEU A 240 -6.82 -8.38 6.39
CA LEU A 240 -8.13 -7.96 5.90
C LEU A 240 -9.14 -7.99 7.06
N ASP A 241 -9.06 -7.00 7.94
CA ASP A 241 -10.09 -6.75 8.97
C ASP A 241 -11.43 -6.31 8.34
N ALA A 242 -12.42 -6.01 9.15
CA ALA A 242 -13.75 -5.66 8.65
C ALA A 242 -13.71 -4.45 7.69
N ASN A 243 -12.93 -3.42 8.02
CA ASN A 243 -12.81 -2.21 7.21
C ASN A 243 -12.08 -2.48 5.88
N ASN A 244 -10.92 -3.15 5.94
CA ASN A 244 -10.16 -3.51 4.74
C ASN A 244 -10.94 -4.47 3.83
N ARG A 245 -11.78 -5.36 4.40
CA ARG A 245 -12.68 -6.20 3.59
C ARG A 245 -13.69 -5.39 2.80
N ILE A 246 -14.28 -4.34 3.41
CA ILE A 246 -15.21 -3.44 2.70
C ILE A 246 -14.48 -2.73 1.55
N LEU A 247 -13.34 -2.09 1.83
CA LEU A 247 -12.55 -1.38 0.84
C LEU A 247 -12.14 -2.29 -0.33
N THR A 248 -11.57 -3.45 -0.02
CA THR A 248 -11.15 -4.44 -1.03
C THR A 248 -12.34 -4.97 -1.84
N TRP A 249 -13.47 -5.28 -1.18
CA TRP A 249 -14.67 -5.75 -1.87
C TRP A 249 -15.23 -4.72 -2.83
N GLN A 250 -15.31 -3.47 -2.42
CA GLN A 250 -15.82 -2.38 -3.24
C GLN A 250 -14.92 -2.14 -4.47
N GLY A 251 -13.60 -2.14 -4.29
CA GLY A 251 -12.65 -2.01 -5.39
C GLY A 251 -12.74 -3.19 -6.37
N LEU A 252 -12.73 -4.43 -5.87
CA LEU A 252 -12.92 -5.63 -6.70
C LEU A 252 -14.24 -5.61 -7.47
N SER A 253 -15.33 -5.16 -6.83
CA SER A 253 -16.64 -5.06 -7.49
C SER A 253 -16.62 -4.07 -8.64
N ARG A 254 -15.88 -2.96 -8.50
CA ARG A 254 -15.70 -1.98 -9.57
C ARG A 254 -14.87 -2.56 -10.72
N ILE A 255 -13.77 -3.22 -10.41
CA ILE A 255 -12.91 -3.86 -11.43
C ILE A 255 -13.71 -4.91 -12.20
N ARG A 256 -14.47 -5.76 -11.52
CA ARG A 256 -15.34 -6.77 -12.13
C ARG A 256 -16.43 -6.15 -13.03
N ALA A 257 -16.91 -4.99 -12.68
CA ALA A 257 -17.90 -4.23 -13.48
C ALA A 257 -17.26 -3.46 -14.65
N GLY A 258 -15.97 -3.61 -14.91
CA GLY A 258 -15.23 -2.90 -15.95
C GLY A 258 -15.01 -1.41 -15.67
N LYS A 259 -15.26 -0.97 -14.42
CA LYS A 259 -15.15 0.44 -13.97
C LYS A 259 -13.80 0.70 -13.27
N CYS A 260 -12.74 0.10 -13.77
CA CYS A 260 -11.38 0.36 -13.29
C CYS A 260 -10.62 1.22 -14.28
N ARG A 261 -9.52 1.80 -13.80
CA ARG A 261 -8.64 2.63 -14.61
C ARG A 261 -7.88 1.81 -15.66
N PRO A 262 -7.44 2.48 -16.77
CA PRO A 262 -6.71 1.82 -17.87
C PRO A 262 -5.49 1.05 -17.40
N GLY A 263 -4.71 1.57 -16.45
CA GLY A 263 -3.52 0.87 -15.93
C GLY A 263 -3.85 -0.47 -15.27
N ILE A 264 -4.89 -0.55 -14.43
CA ILE A 264 -5.33 -1.81 -13.84
C ILE A 264 -5.84 -2.77 -14.93
N LYS A 265 -6.58 -2.26 -15.92
CA LYS A 265 -7.06 -3.06 -17.04
C LYS A 265 -5.89 -3.65 -17.84
N ALA A 266 -4.87 -2.87 -18.15
CA ALA A 266 -3.68 -3.34 -18.86
C ALA A 266 -2.92 -4.41 -18.07
N LEU A 267 -2.78 -4.25 -16.73
CA LEU A 267 -2.19 -5.27 -15.87
C LEU A 267 -2.99 -6.58 -15.86
N LEU A 268 -4.32 -6.52 -15.89
CA LEU A 268 -5.18 -7.70 -15.99
C LEU A 268 -4.99 -8.41 -17.32
N GLU A 269 -4.97 -7.66 -18.43
CA GLU A 269 -4.77 -8.19 -19.77
C GLU A 269 -3.42 -8.94 -19.88
N ILE A 270 -2.30 -8.30 -19.46
CA ILE A 270 -0.98 -8.93 -19.56
C ILE A 270 -0.78 -10.10 -18.60
N SER A 271 -1.51 -10.13 -17.50
CA SER A 271 -1.48 -11.23 -16.53
C SER A 271 -2.46 -12.35 -16.86
N ASN A 272 -3.19 -12.27 -17.98
CA ASN A 272 -4.24 -13.22 -18.40
C ASN A 272 -5.28 -13.47 -17.29
N ARG A 273 -5.75 -12.38 -16.65
CA ARG A 273 -6.80 -12.44 -15.63
C ARG A 273 -8.12 -11.94 -16.19
N ASP A 274 -9.17 -12.75 -16.02
CA ASP A 274 -10.52 -12.34 -16.37
C ASP A 274 -11.05 -11.36 -15.32
N PRO A 275 -11.34 -10.09 -15.67
CA PRO A 275 -11.87 -9.12 -14.71
C PRO A 275 -13.13 -9.60 -14.00
N GLN A 276 -14.01 -10.36 -14.67
CA GLN A 276 -15.30 -10.79 -14.09
C GLN A 276 -15.12 -11.86 -12.99
N GLN A 277 -14.03 -12.62 -13.04
CA GLN A 277 -13.72 -13.69 -12.07
C GLN A 277 -12.62 -13.28 -11.09
N LEU A 278 -12.19 -12.00 -11.12
CA LEU A 278 -11.08 -11.51 -10.33
C LEU A 278 -11.30 -11.73 -8.83
N ALA A 279 -10.33 -12.32 -8.17
CA ALA A 279 -10.29 -12.47 -6.71
C ALA A 279 -9.20 -11.55 -6.09
N ALA A 280 -9.28 -11.33 -4.77
CA ALA A 280 -8.26 -10.55 -4.07
C ALA A 280 -6.84 -11.15 -4.25
N SER A 281 -6.74 -12.49 -4.32
CA SER A 281 -5.47 -13.18 -4.59
C SER A 281 -4.85 -12.78 -5.93
N ASP A 282 -5.64 -12.43 -6.95
CA ASP A 282 -5.11 -12.00 -8.23
C ASP A 282 -4.46 -10.62 -8.14
N LEU A 283 -5.01 -9.71 -7.31
CA LEU A 283 -4.38 -8.42 -7.02
C LEU A 283 -3.01 -8.62 -6.36
N GLY A 284 -2.92 -9.50 -5.35
CA GLY A 284 -1.70 -9.75 -4.60
C GLY A 284 -0.66 -10.62 -5.31
N PHE A 285 -1.07 -11.56 -6.20
CA PHE A 285 -0.15 -12.51 -6.82
C PHE A 285 0.05 -12.32 -8.32
N ALA A 286 -0.83 -11.54 -8.98
CA ALA A 286 -0.65 -11.23 -10.40
C ALA A 286 -0.31 -9.75 -10.64
N LEU A 287 -1.06 -8.80 -10.09
CA LEU A 287 -0.86 -7.37 -10.36
C LEU A 287 0.24 -6.77 -9.47
N GLY A 288 0.15 -6.93 -8.14
CA GLY A 288 1.09 -6.38 -7.17
C GLY A 288 2.56 -6.72 -7.48
N PRO A 289 2.92 -7.98 -7.81
CA PRO A 289 4.30 -8.34 -8.14
C PRO A 289 4.89 -7.61 -9.35
N ARG A 290 4.06 -7.20 -10.32
CA ARG A 290 4.49 -6.42 -11.48
C ARG A 290 4.84 -4.99 -11.09
N LEU A 291 3.98 -4.34 -10.29
CA LEU A 291 4.28 -3.04 -9.72
C LEU A 291 5.53 -3.10 -8.83
N ASN A 292 5.58 -4.05 -7.90
CA ASN A 292 6.73 -4.19 -7.00
C ASN A 292 8.05 -4.48 -7.70
N ALA A 293 8.03 -4.99 -8.92
CA ALA A 293 9.25 -5.26 -9.69
C ALA A 293 9.95 -3.96 -10.11
N ALA A 294 9.21 -2.90 -10.45
CA ALA A 294 9.78 -1.59 -10.75
C ALA A 294 10.61 -1.06 -9.57
N GLY A 295 10.04 -0.93 -8.38
CA GLY A 295 10.76 -0.43 -7.21
C GLY A 295 11.87 -1.34 -6.66
N ARG A 296 12.08 -2.53 -7.27
CA ARG A 296 13.16 -3.45 -6.91
C ARG A 296 14.31 -3.47 -7.92
N LEU A 297 14.04 -3.17 -9.18
CA LEU A 297 15.00 -3.32 -10.28
C LEU A 297 15.21 -2.02 -11.06
N ASP A 298 14.29 -1.07 -10.92
CA ASP A 298 14.25 0.17 -11.70
C ASP A 298 13.57 1.29 -10.89
N ASP A 299 12.89 2.22 -11.56
CA ASP A 299 12.17 3.36 -11.00
C ASP A 299 10.66 3.06 -10.89
N MET A 300 10.13 3.16 -9.67
CA MET A 300 8.69 3.00 -9.42
C MET A 300 7.83 4.08 -10.10
N SER A 301 8.42 5.17 -10.57
CA SER A 301 7.68 6.18 -11.34
C SER A 301 6.94 5.61 -12.54
N VAL A 302 7.43 4.52 -13.15
CA VAL A 302 6.74 3.77 -14.22
C VAL A 302 5.43 3.15 -13.70
N GLY A 303 5.46 2.59 -12.48
CA GLY A 303 4.26 2.04 -11.83
C GLY A 303 3.22 3.11 -11.53
N VAL A 304 3.65 4.27 -11.00
CA VAL A 304 2.76 5.41 -10.76
C VAL A 304 2.22 5.97 -12.07
N ALA A 305 3.06 6.13 -13.10
CA ALA A 305 2.64 6.61 -14.42
C ALA A 305 1.57 5.69 -15.03
N LEU A 306 1.74 4.36 -14.93
CA LEU A 306 0.73 3.39 -15.35
C LEU A 306 -0.62 3.62 -14.65
N LEU A 307 -0.59 3.84 -13.34
CA LEU A 307 -1.81 4.01 -12.53
C LEU A 307 -2.47 5.37 -12.74
N LEU A 308 -1.73 6.38 -13.19
CA LEU A 308 -2.23 7.71 -13.55
C LEU A 308 -2.71 7.80 -15.00
N CYS A 309 -2.29 6.87 -15.85
CA CYS A 309 -2.59 6.90 -17.28
C CYS A 309 -4.09 6.77 -17.54
N ASP A 310 -4.65 7.62 -18.40
CA ASP A 310 -6.05 7.61 -18.83
C ASP A 310 -6.24 6.96 -20.21
N ASN A 311 -5.17 6.67 -20.93
CA ASN A 311 -5.13 6.02 -22.23
C ASN A 311 -4.77 4.54 -22.12
N LEU A 312 -5.65 3.65 -22.61
CA LEU A 312 -5.41 2.20 -22.53
C LEU A 312 -4.22 1.74 -23.41
N GLY A 313 -3.96 2.42 -24.54
CA GLY A 313 -2.83 2.10 -25.41
C GLY A 313 -1.50 2.36 -24.71
N GLU A 314 -1.33 3.50 -24.12
CA GLU A 314 -0.16 3.87 -23.31
C GLU A 314 -0.03 2.97 -22.07
N ALA A 315 -1.13 2.70 -21.39
CA ALA A 315 -1.17 1.80 -20.23
C ALA A 315 -0.66 0.39 -20.58
N ARG A 316 -0.96 -0.14 -21.78
CA ARG A 316 -0.45 -1.44 -22.23
C ARG A 316 1.07 -1.43 -22.43
N VAL A 317 1.64 -0.33 -22.91
CA VAL A 317 3.09 -0.18 -23.05
C VAL A 317 3.77 -0.23 -21.68
N LEU A 318 3.30 0.60 -20.74
CA LEU A 318 3.83 0.63 -19.36
C LEU A 318 3.62 -0.72 -18.63
N ALA A 319 2.47 -1.37 -18.83
CA ALA A 319 2.22 -2.69 -18.24
C ALA A 319 3.17 -3.77 -18.80
N SER A 320 3.54 -3.68 -20.09
CA SER A 320 4.50 -4.58 -20.71
C SER A 320 5.90 -4.39 -20.15
N GLU A 321 6.30 -3.16 -19.87
CA GLU A 321 7.56 -2.84 -19.21
C GLU A 321 7.62 -3.43 -17.79
N LEU A 322 6.56 -3.25 -17.00
CA LEU A 322 6.44 -3.83 -15.66
C LEU A 322 6.43 -5.36 -15.67
N ASP A 323 5.82 -5.99 -16.68
CA ASP A 323 5.85 -7.45 -16.83
C ASP A 323 7.26 -7.96 -17.15
N ALA A 324 8.00 -7.27 -18.02
CA ALA A 324 9.40 -7.58 -18.31
C ALA A 324 10.28 -7.47 -17.05
N LEU A 325 10.16 -6.40 -16.29
CA LEU A 325 10.85 -6.25 -15.00
C LEU A 325 10.49 -7.38 -14.01
N ASN A 326 9.21 -7.74 -13.92
CA ASN A 326 8.77 -8.83 -13.06
C ASN A 326 9.30 -10.21 -13.53
N GLN A 327 9.47 -10.40 -14.82
CA GLN A 327 10.09 -11.63 -15.35
C GLN A 327 11.58 -11.68 -14.97
N THR A 328 12.33 -10.59 -15.19
CA THR A 328 13.73 -10.45 -14.77
C THR A 328 13.89 -10.70 -13.28
N ARG A 329 13.02 -10.11 -12.45
CA ARG A 329 13.00 -10.38 -11.01
C ARG A 329 12.85 -11.87 -10.67
N LYS A 330 11.95 -12.59 -11.37
CA LYS A 330 11.76 -14.04 -11.15
C LYS A 330 12.98 -14.85 -11.52
N GLU A 331 13.66 -14.48 -12.62
CA GLU A 331 14.89 -15.15 -13.07
C GLU A 331 16.02 -14.96 -12.05
N ILE A 332 16.22 -13.74 -11.56
CA ILE A 332 17.18 -13.44 -10.50
C ILE A 332 16.85 -14.26 -9.24
N GLU A 333 15.57 -14.28 -8.82
CA GLU A 333 15.10 -15.04 -7.65
C GLU A 333 15.40 -16.55 -7.79
N GLN A 334 15.11 -17.12 -8.95
CA GLN A 334 15.37 -18.53 -9.23
C GLN A 334 16.87 -18.84 -9.22
N GLY A 335 17.70 -17.98 -9.81
CA GLY A 335 19.16 -18.10 -9.78
C GLY A 335 19.70 -18.08 -8.35
N MET A 336 19.30 -17.10 -7.56
CA MET A 336 19.69 -16.99 -6.14
C MET A 336 19.22 -18.19 -5.30
N GLN A 337 18.02 -18.70 -5.59
CA GLN A 337 17.50 -19.88 -4.90
C GLN A 337 18.32 -21.14 -5.24
N ALA A 338 18.70 -21.32 -6.51
CA ALA A 338 19.55 -22.43 -6.93
C ALA A 338 20.93 -22.37 -6.28
N GLU A 339 21.57 -21.20 -6.28
CA GLU A 339 22.86 -20.99 -5.59
C GLU A 339 22.77 -21.26 -4.09
N ALA A 340 21.71 -20.77 -3.44
CA ALA A 340 21.50 -21.02 -2.02
C ALA A 340 21.33 -22.51 -1.71
N LEU A 341 20.61 -23.25 -2.56
CA LEU A 341 20.45 -24.71 -2.41
C LEU A 341 21.78 -25.44 -2.54
N ILE A 342 22.63 -25.08 -3.50
CA ILE A 342 23.97 -25.66 -3.69
C ILE A 342 24.84 -25.39 -2.43
N LEU A 343 24.81 -24.13 -1.92
CA LEU A 343 25.51 -23.78 -0.69
C LEU A 343 24.98 -24.58 0.52
N CYS A 344 23.66 -24.73 0.63
CA CYS A 344 23.03 -25.53 1.69
C CYS A 344 23.43 -26.99 1.63
N GLU A 345 23.49 -27.59 0.45
CA GLU A 345 23.92 -28.97 0.24
C GLU A 345 25.40 -29.16 0.58
N SER A 346 26.25 -28.26 0.14
CA SER A 346 27.69 -28.28 0.47
C SER A 346 27.96 -28.12 1.98
N LEU A 347 27.19 -27.25 2.64
CA LEU A 347 27.26 -27.02 4.10
C LEU A 347 26.61 -28.15 4.89
N SER A 348 25.59 -28.86 4.36
CA SER A 348 24.96 -29.98 5.07
C SER A 348 25.94 -31.17 5.28
N ALA A 349 26.94 -31.31 4.42
CA ALA A 349 28.03 -32.27 4.58
C ALA A 349 28.98 -31.89 5.76
N VAL A 350 29.07 -30.58 6.05
CA VAL A 350 29.94 -30.03 7.12
C VAL A 350 29.18 -29.77 8.43
N VAL A 351 27.86 -29.48 8.35
CA VAL A 351 27.04 -28.84 9.39
C VAL A 351 26.29 -29.81 10.32
N LYS A 352 26.60 -31.08 10.35
CA LYS A 352 26.20 -31.86 11.54
C LYS A 352 26.78 -31.26 12.87
N ARG A 353 27.66 -30.28 12.80
CA ARG A 353 28.31 -29.64 13.97
C ARG A 353 28.01 -28.15 14.23
N PHE A 354 27.39 -27.37 13.34
CA PHE A 354 27.36 -25.90 13.52
C PHE A 354 26.00 -25.21 13.29
N ARG A 355 24.98 -25.53 14.08
CA ARG A 355 23.71 -24.78 14.08
C ARG A 355 23.82 -23.28 14.47
N ALA A 356 24.88 -22.90 15.17
CA ALA A 356 25.06 -21.52 15.66
C ALA A 356 25.64 -20.56 14.60
N VAL A 357 26.51 -21.04 13.70
CA VAL A 357 27.19 -20.23 12.69
C VAL A 357 26.21 -19.74 11.60
N TRP A 358 25.19 -20.49 11.32
CA TRP A 358 24.15 -20.17 10.34
C TRP A 358 23.40 -18.87 10.63
N ARG A 359 23.13 -18.58 11.89
CA ARG A 359 22.45 -17.33 12.27
C ARG A 359 23.28 -16.08 11.98
N CYS A 360 24.62 -16.16 12.10
CA CYS A 360 25.50 -15.01 11.91
C CYS A 360 25.74 -14.65 10.44
N ILE A 361 25.81 -15.63 9.54
CA ILE A 361 26.09 -15.38 8.10
C ILE A 361 24.86 -14.77 7.42
N ILE A 362 23.66 -15.23 7.76
CA ILE A 362 22.40 -14.67 7.21
C ILE A 362 22.13 -13.25 7.74
N LEU A 363 22.53 -12.93 8.97
CA LEU A 363 22.32 -11.62 9.57
C LEU A 363 23.28 -10.53 9.06
N ASN A 364 24.48 -10.90 8.61
CA ASN A 364 25.49 -9.91 8.20
C ASN A 364 25.60 -9.64 6.69
N GLY A 365 25.01 -10.46 5.84
CA GLY A 365 25.18 -10.36 4.38
C GLY A 365 24.04 -9.73 3.60
N ILE A 366 22.83 -9.64 4.13
CA ILE A 366 21.66 -9.38 3.29
C ILE A 366 20.63 -8.48 4.00
N ARG A 367 20.98 -7.23 4.30
CA ARG A 367 20.02 -6.25 4.85
C ARG A 367 18.91 -5.87 3.86
N ALA A 368 19.17 -5.87 2.56
CA ALA A 368 18.20 -5.50 1.53
C ALA A 368 17.20 -6.61 1.12
N TRP A 369 17.48 -7.86 1.50
CA TRP A 369 16.68 -9.03 1.09
C TRP A 369 16.10 -9.83 2.25
N SER A 370 16.17 -9.32 3.48
CA SER A 370 15.89 -10.07 4.71
C SER A 370 14.46 -10.62 4.80
N GLU A 371 13.49 -9.96 4.25
CA GLU A 371 12.08 -10.39 4.32
C GLU A 371 11.72 -11.42 3.24
N PHE A 372 12.28 -11.25 2.05
CA PHE A 372 12.14 -12.17 0.94
C PHE A 372 12.74 -13.55 1.26
N TRP A 373 13.96 -13.56 1.84
CA TRP A 373 14.63 -14.78 2.26
C TRP A 373 13.98 -15.48 3.45
N ARG A 374 13.37 -14.74 4.37
CA ARG A 374 12.57 -15.34 5.45
C ARG A 374 11.40 -16.16 4.93
N ARG A 375 10.73 -15.71 3.85
CA ARG A 375 9.60 -16.44 3.22
C ARG A 375 10.10 -17.62 2.38
N ALA A 376 11.14 -17.45 1.57
CA ALA A 376 11.72 -18.51 0.76
C ALA A 376 12.31 -19.66 1.61
N LEU A 377 13.07 -19.34 2.67
CA LEU A 377 13.58 -20.33 3.61
C LEU A 377 12.45 -21.00 4.39
N LYS A 378 11.39 -20.26 4.78
CA LYS A 378 10.24 -20.85 5.45
C LYS A 378 9.52 -21.87 4.58
N SER A 379 9.38 -21.61 3.26
CA SER A 379 8.78 -22.57 2.32
C SER A 379 9.65 -23.82 2.11
N VAL A 380 10.97 -23.67 2.07
CA VAL A 380 11.92 -24.79 1.95
C VAL A 380 11.97 -25.63 3.21
N PHE A 381 11.89 -25.04 4.40
CA PHE A 381 11.92 -25.76 5.68
C PHE A 381 10.55 -26.27 6.14
N THR A 382 9.45 -25.74 5.63
CA THR A 382 8.08 -26.29 5.89
C THR A 382 7.66 -27.34 4.86
N ALA A 383 8.38 -27.49 3.75
CA ALA A 383 8.15 -28.52 2.72
C ALA A 383 8.90 -29.83 2.94
N ARG A 384 9.63 -29.98 4.07
CA ARG A 384 10.25 -31.24 4.48
C ARG A 384 9.65 -31.80 5.77
#